data_dbfb3b9f2931edf7cb6a88fd1a391163
#
_entry.id   dbfb3b9f2931edf7cb6a88fd1a391163
#
_cell.length_a   1.000
_cell.length_b   1.000
_cell.length_c   1.000
_cell.angle_alpha   90.00
_cell.angle_beta   90.00
_cell.angle_gamma   90.00
#
_symmetry.space_group_name_H-M   'P 1'
#
loop_
_entity.id
_entity.type
_entity.pdbx_description
1 polymer ?
#
loop_
_entity_poly.entity_id
_entity_poly.type
_entity_poly.pdbx_seq_one_letter_code
_entity_poly.pdbx_strand_id
1 'polypeptide(L)'
;MISLIIAEDQNMLRQAMIQLIKLHGDFEILADVDNGLDAIKIIEAHHPDVVILDIEMSGMTGLEVLSEIRKKHLNIKVIIVTTFKRPGYFEKAVANDVDAYVLKERSIEELVETIYKVYNGKKEYSASLMTSFFTDKNPLTPKEQIVLREIGNGLSSKEISEKLFLTDGTVRNYTSVRIDKLFADNRFDAWKKANEKGWI
;
A
#
# COMPACT_ATOMS: atom_id res chain seq x y z
N MET A 1 22.60 -10.72 -13.12
CA MET A 1 22.51 -10.05 -11.81
C MET A 1 21.24 -9.24 -11.85
N ILE A 2 20.34 -9.41 -10.88
CA ILE A 2 19.05 -8.69 -10.82
C ILE A 2 19.27 -7.39 -10.05
N SER A 3 18.91 -6.26 -10.66
CA SER A 3 19.05 -4.94 -10.05
C SER A 3 17.84 -4.60 -9.16
N LEU A 4 18.12 -4.16 -7.93
CA LEU A 4 17.12 -3.91 -6.90
C LEU A 4 17.20 -2.48 -6.36
N ILE A 5 16.04 -1.90 -6.04
CA ILE A 5 15.91 -0.75 -5.14
C ILE A 5 15.02 -1.16 -3.97
N ILE A 6 15.41 -0.76 -2.76
CA ILE A 6 14.69 -1.07 -1.52
C ILE A 6 14.24 0.23 -0.86
N ALA A 7 12.94 0.36 -0.61
CA ALA A 7 12.36 1.49 0.11
C ALA A 7 11.67 0.98 1.39
N GLU A 8 12.22 1.39 2.54
CA GLU A 8 11.81 0.94 3.87
C GLU A 8 12.19 2.03 4.88
N ASP A 9 11.25 2.54 5.66
CA ASP A 9 11.50 3.63 6.61
C ASP A 9 12.29 3.18 7.86
N GLN A 10 12.17 1.92 8.26
CA GLN A 10 12.88 1.35 9.40
C GLN A 10 14.33 1.03 9.03
N ASN A 11 15.25 1.90 9.41
CA ASN A 11 16.66 1.81 9.02
C ASN A 11 17.31 0.45 9.36
N MET A 12 17.05 -0.09 10.56
CA MET A 12 17.61 -1.39 10.95
C MET A 12 17.13 -2.52 10.02
N LEU A 13 15.83 -2.54 9.72
CA LEU A 13 15.23 -3.55 8.84
C LEU A 13 15.76 -3.40 7.41
N ARG A 14 15.80 -2.18 6.89
CA ARG A 14 16.36 -1.89 5.56
C ARG A 14 17.79 -2.41 5.43
N GLN A 15 18.66 -2.08 6.38
CA GLN A 15 20.05 -2.53 6.36
C GLN A 15 20.17 -4.06 6.51
N ALA A 16 19.37 -4.69 7.37
CA ALA A 16 19.36 -6.13 7.50
C ALA A 16 18.93 -6.82 6.20
N MET A 17 17.86 -6.36 5.55
CA MET A 17 17.41 -6.89 4.27
C MET A 17 18.50 -6.80 3.19
N ILE A 18 19.17 -5.65 3.07
CA ILE A 18 20.25 -5.45 2.10
C ILE A 18 21.39 -6.45 2.34
N GLN A 19 21.84 -6.57 3.57
CA GLN A 19 22.95 -7.48 3.91
C GLN A 19 22.57 -8.95 3.61
N LEU A 20 21.40 -9.36 4.01
CA LEU A 20 20.93 -10.73 3.82
C LEU A 20 20.68 -11.04 2.32
N ILE A 21 20.08 -10.13 1.57
CA ILE A 21 19.88 -10.33 0.11
C ILE A 21 21.23 -10.46 -0.60
N LYS A 22 22.23 -9.63 -0.25
CA LYS A 22 23.58 -9.73 -0.82
C LYS A 22 24.27 -11.07 -0.57
N LEU A 23 23.96 -11.76 0.53
CA LEU A 23 24.51 -13.08 0.83
C LEU A 23 23.98 -14.19 -0.11
N HIS A 24 22.83 -13.96 -0.76
CA HIS A 24 22.21 -14.93 -1.67
C HIS A 24 22.61 -14.75 -3.15
N GLY A 25 23.57 -13.92 -3.44
CA GLY A 25 24.41 -13.97 -4.64
C GLY A 25 24.05 -12.96 -5.74
N ASP A 26 23.11 -13.25 -6.60
CA ASP A 26 22.96 -12.59 -7.90
C ASP A 26 22.19 -11.26 -7.91
N PHE A 27 22.32 -10.46 -6.86
CA PHE A 27 21.62 -9.19 -6.71
C PHE A 27 22.55 -7.98 -6.66
N GLU A 28 22.18 -6.92 -7.37
CA GLU A 28 22.79 -5.62 -7.31
C GLU A 28 21.82 -4.63 -6.65
N ILE A 29 22.17 -4.13 -5.46
CA ILE A 29 21.37 -3.09 -4.81
C ILE A 29 21.81 -1.73 -5.35
N LEU A 30 21.02 -1.15 -6.27
CA LEU A 30 21.32 0.14 -6.90
C LEU A 30 21.18 1.30 -5.91
N ALA A 31 20.17 1.22 -5.04
CA ALA A 31 19.92 2.21 -3.99
C ALA A 31 19.03 1.66 -2.89
N ASP A 32 19.11 2.30 -1.73
CA ASP A 32 18.14 2.13 -0.64
C ASP A 32 17.70 3.51 -0.12
N VAL A 33 16.42 3.61 0.23
CA VAL A 33 15.80 4.86 0.69
C VAL A 33 14.81 4.60 1.82
N ASP A 34 14.50 5.66 2.59
CA ASP A 34 13.63 5.59 3.76
C ASP A 34 12.25 6.26 3.55
N ASN A 35 11.97 6.75 2.34
CA ASN A 35 10.73 7.44 2.02
C ASN A 35 10.31 7.24 0.56
N GLY A 36 9.01 7.39 0.30
CA GLY A 36 8.46 7.12 -1.03
C GLY A 36 8.76 8.21 -2.06
N LEU A 37 8.97 9.47 -1.66
CA LEU A 37 9.29 10.55 -2.59
C LEU A 37 10.68 10.39 -3.21
N ASP A 38 11.64 9.95 -2.45
CA ASP A 38 12.97 9.66 -2.97
C ASP A 38 12.99 8.33 -3.71
N ALA A 39 12.18 7.34 -3.25
CA ALA A 39 12.02 6.09 -3.96
C ALA A 39 11.63 6.31 -5.43
N ILE A 40 10.57 7.07 -5.70
CA ILE A 40 10.11 7.29 -7.08
C ILE A 40 11.16 8.01 -7.94
N LYS A 41 11.88 9.00 -7.41
CA LYS A 41 12.93 9.71 -8.13
C LYS A 41 14.08 8.77 -8.54
N ILE A 42 14.52 7.93 -7.61
CA ILE A 42 15.64 7.01 -7.85
C ILE A 42 15.21 5.87 -8.78
N ILE A 43 13.98 5.36 -8.64
CA ILE A 43 13.39 4.37 -9.55
C ILE A 43 13.37 4.90 -11.01
N GLU A 44 12.96 6.15 -11.20
CA GLU A 44 12.93 6.78 -12.52
C GLU A 44 14.32 7.02 -13.11
N ALA A 45 15.31 7.28 -12.27
CA ALA A 45 16.67 7.53 -12.72
C ALA A 45 17.43 6.24 -13.08
N HIS A 46 17.17 5.15 -12.38
CA HIS A 46 17.99 3.92 -12.47
C HIS A 46 17.29 2.76 -13.18
N HIS A 47 15.97 2.79 -13.34
CA HIS A 47 15.18 1.73 -13.99
C HIS A 47 15.55 0.32 -13.50
N PRO A 48 15.41 -0.01 -12.21
CA PRO A 48 15.75 -1.32 -11.68
C PRO A 48 14.87 -2.43 -12.27
N ASP A 49 15.33 -3.68 -12.20
CA ASP A 49 14.51 -4.83 -12.57
C ASP A 49 13.35 -5.03 -11.56
N VAL A 50 13.65 -4.91 -10.26
CA VAL A 50 12.69 -5.11 -9.17
C VAL A 50 12.83 -4.01 -8.12
N VAL A 51 11.71 -3.55 -7.60
CA VAL A 51 11.65 -2.69 -6.43
C VAL A 51 10.94 -3.39 -5.27
N ILE A 52 11.48 -3.25 -4.07
CA ILE A 52 10.89 -3.73 -2.83
C ILE A 52 10.44 -2.50 -2.05
N LEU A 53 9.14 -2.42 -1.74
CA LEU A 53 8.53 -1.26 -1.11
C LEU A 53 7.82 -1.67 0.18
N ASP A 54 8.11 -0.99 1.29
CA ASP A 54 7.16 -0.96 2.41
C ASP A 54 5.95 -0.09 2.08
N ILE A 55 4.83 -0.31 2.73
CA ILE A 55 3.62 0.50 2.54
C ILE A 55 3.74 1.82 3.31
N GLU A 56 4.02 1.75 4.61
CA GLU A 56 4.01 2.94 5.49
C GLU A 56 5.36 3.64 5.47
N MET A 57 5.53 4.56 4.55
CA MET A 57 6.70 5.43 4.47
C MET A 57 6.26 6.91 4.51
N SER A 58 7.16 7.78 4.94
CA SER A 58 6.94 9.22 4.93
C SER A 58 6.86 9.79 3.51
N GLY A 59 6.13 10.89 3.37
CA GLY A 59 6.00 11.62 2.11
C GLY A 59 5.08 10.96 1.08
N MET A 60 5.36 9.71 0.71
CA MET A 60 4.57 8.91 -0.23
C MET A 60 4.59 7.46 0.22
N THR A 61 3.43 6.82 0.27
CA THR A 61 3.30 5.40 0.63
C THR A 61 3.78 4.49 -0.49
N GLY A 62 4.18 3.25 -0.17
CA GLY A 62 4.57 2.27 -1.19
C GLY A 62 3.47 1.95 -2.20
N LEU A 63 2.20 2.07 -1.81
CA LEU A 63 1.06 1.91 -2.74
C LEU A 63 0.95 3.08 -3.72
N GLU A 64 1.26 4.30 -3.28
CA GLU A 64 1.33 5.48 -4.15
C GLU A 64 2.53 5.40 -5.10
N VAL A 65 3.69 4.94 -4.62
CA VAL A 65 4.86 4.67 -5.46
C VAL A 65 4.52 3.64 -6.55
N LEU A 66 3.88 2.51 -6.19
CA LEU A 66 3.39 1.52 -7.15
C LEU A 66 2.47 2.16 -8.20
N SER A 67 1.49 2.97 -7.74
CA SER A 67 0.57 3.65 -8.65
C SER A 67 1.30 4.58 -9.64
N GLU A 68 2.30 5.33 -9.19
CA GLU A 68 3.10 6.20 -10.06
C GLU A 68 3.95 5.39 -11.06
N ILE A 69 4.57 4.28 -10.64
CA ILE A 69 5.29 3.37 -11.54
C ILE A 69 4.37 2.90 -12.67
N ARG A 70 3.14 2.47 -12.35
CA ARG A 70 2.18 1.99 -13.36
C ARG A 70 1.64 3.10 -14.25
N LYS A 71 1.33 4.28 -13.71
CA LYS A 71 0.90 5.46 -14.50
C LYS A 71 1.94 5.90 -15.51
N LYS A 72 3.22 5.81 -15.15
CA LYS A 72 4.34 6.14 -16.01
C LYS A 72 4.75 5.01 -16.98
N HIS A 73 4.01 3.91 -16.97
CA HIS A 73 4.27 2.72 -17.80
C HIS A 73 5.70 2.18 -17.69
N LEU A 74 6.31 2.30 -16.50
CA LEU A 74 7.64 1.75 -16.27
C LEU A 74 7.55 0.22 -16.16
N ASN A 75 8.37 -0.47 -16.95
CA ASN A 75 8.43 -1.95 -16.95
C ASN A 75 9.30 -2.46 -15.80
N ILE A 76 8.87 -2.17 -14.57
CA ILE A 76 9.56 -2.51 -13.32
C ILE A 76 8.69 -3.45 -12.50
N LYS A 77 9.29 -4.49 -11.95
CA LYS A 77 8.61 -5.42 -11.04
C LYS A 77 8.50 -4.82 -9.65
N VAL A 78 7.34 -4.92 -9.05
CA VAL A 78 7.07 -4.32 -7.74
C VAL A 78 6.66 -5.37 -6.73
N ILE A 79 7.42 -5.47 -5.64
CA ILE A 79 7.16 -6.30 -4.47
C ILE A 79 6.79 -5.38 -3.31
N ILE A 80 5.59 -5.53 -2.77
CA ILE A 80 5.21 -4.90 -1.49
C ILE A 80 5.59 -5.85 -0.36
N VAL A 81 6.35 -5.35 0.61
CA VAL A 81 6.72 -6.07 1.84
C VAL A 81 6.21 -5.28 3.04
N THR A 82 5.29 -5.84 3.83
CA THR A 82 4.61 -5.08 4.89
C THR A 82 4.26 -5.94 6.10
N THR A 83 4.11 -5.31 7.27
CA THR A 83 3.51 -5.95 8.46
C THR A 83 1.98 -5.95 8.42
N PHE A 84 1.36 -5.17 7.54
CA PHE A 84 -0.07 -4.92 7.56
C PHE A 84 -0.86 -5.96 6.77
N LYS A 85 -1.77 -6.64 7.47
CA LYS A 85 -2.75 -7.59 6.92
C LYS A 85 -4.08 -6.89 6.57
N ARG A 86 -4.04 -5.60 6.17
CA ARG A 86 -5.24 -4.80 5.90
C ARG A 86 -5.80 -5.13 4.51
N PRO A 87 -7.05 -5.66 4.41
CA PRO A 87 -7.64 -6.05 3.11
C PRO A 87 -7.63 -4.94 2.07
N GLY A 88 -7.93 -3.71 2.46
CA GLY A 88 -7.96 -2.56 1.56
C GLY A 88 -6.59 -2.17 0.98
N TYR A 89 -5.49 -2.42 1.69
CA TYR A 89 -4.16 -2.23 1.14
C TYR A 89 -3.85 -3.27 0.06
N PHE A 90 -4.21 -4.52 0.32
CA PHE A 90 -4.05 -5.58 -0.65
C PHE A 90 -4.94 -5.35 -1.90
N GLU A 91 -6.21 -4.93 -1.72
CA GLU A 91 -7.08 -4.54 -2.83
C GLU A 91 -6.45 -3.45 -3.70
N LYS A 92 -5.94 -2.37 -3.08
CA LYS A 92 -5.28 -1.27 -3.79
C LYS A 92 -4.03 -1.74 -4.53
N ALA A 93 -3.22 -2.63 -3.93
CA ALA A 93 -2.04 -3.18 -4.56
C ALA A 93 -2.40 -4.02 -5.80
N VAL A 94 -3.37 -4.92 -5.67
CA VAL A 94 -3.86 -5.77 -6.78
C VAL A 94 -4.48 -4.94 -7.90
N ALA A 95 -5.28 -3.92 -7.56
CA ALA A 95 -5.87 -3.00 -8.54
C ALA A 95 -4.83 -2.20 -9.32
N ASN A 96 -3.64 -1.96 -8.73
CA ASN A 96 -2.50 -1.33 -9.39
C ASN A 96 -1.49 -2.35 -9.95
N ASP A 97 -1.92 -3.58 -10.21
CA ASP A 97 -1.10 -4.60 -10.85
C ASP A 97 0.25 -4.86 -10.16
N VAL A 98 0.23 -5.03 -8.82
CA VAL A 98 1.42 -5.42 -8.06
C VAL A 98 1.92 -6.82 -8.49
N ASP A 99 3.23 -7.02 -8.55
CA ASP A 99 3.81 -8.32 -8.91
C ASP A 99 3.88 -9.28 -7.71
N ALA A 100 4.19 -8.77 -6.51
CA ALA A 100 4.06 -9.55 -5.28
C ALA A 100 3.61 -8.69 -4.08
N TYR A 101 2.88 -9.31 -3.16
CA TYR A 101 2.49 -8.71 -1.89
C TYR A 101 2.72 -9.73 -0.78
N VAL A 102 3.73 -9.48 0.05
CA VAL A 102 4.21 -10.42 1.06
C VAL A 102 4.32 -9.76 2.43
N LEU A 103 4.23 -10.58 3.46
CA LEU A 103 4.32 -10.10 4.84
C LEU A 103 5.78 -10.12 5.34
N LYS A 104 6.18 -9.13 6.15
CA LYS A 104 7.51 -9.05 6.81
C LYS A 104 7.79 -10.21 7.79
N GLU A 105 6.79 -11.07 8.04
CA GLU A 105 6.95 -12.31 8.84
C GLU A 105 7.69 -13.41 8.08
N ARG A 106 7.86 -13.28 6.76
CA ARG A 106 8.59 -14.26 5.95
C ARG A 106 10.08 -14.23 6.23
N SER A 107 10.75 -15.37 6.02
CA SER A 107 12.19 -15.44 6.05
C SER A 107 12.82 -14.70 4.84
N ILE A 108 14.09 -14.41 4.93
CA ILE A 108 14.80 -13.75 3.83
C ILE A 108 14.93 -14.68 2.62
N GLU A 109 15.07 -15.98 2.84
CA GLU A 109 15.12 -17.00 1.79
C GLU A 109 13.83 -17.00 0.97
N GLU A 110 12.67 -16.95 1.65
CA GLU A 110 11.37 -16.84 0.98
C GLU A 110 11.24 -15.52 0.19
N LEU A 111 11.77 -14.41 0.71
CA LEU A 111 11.78 -13.14 -0.02
C LEU A 111 12.68 -13.22 -1.27
N VAL A 112 13.83 -13.84 -1.16
CA VAL A 112 14.74 -14.08 -2.30
C VAL A 112 14.06 -14.94 -3.37
N GLU A 113 13.36 -16.01 -2.98
CA GLU A 113 12.56 -16.80 -3.91
C GLU A 113 11.46 -15.96 -4.58
N THR A 114 10.80 -15.08 -3.82
CA THR A 114 9.79 -14.16 -4.35
C THR A 114 10.40 -13.22 -5.40
N ILE A 115 11.60 -12.67 -5.16
CA ILE A 115 12.30 -11.82 -6.12
C ILE A 115 12.54 -12.59 -7.44
N TYR A 116 13.05 -13.81 -7.38
CA TYR A 116 13.26 -14.63 -8.58
C TYR A 116 11.96 -14.96 -9.32
N LYS A 117 10.88 -15.30 -8.59
CA LYS A 117 9.56 -15.57 -9.19
C LYS A 117 9.03 -14.35 -9.93
N VAL A 118 9.09 -13.20 -9.30
CA VAL A 118 8.59 -11.92 -9.83
C VAL A 118 9.42 -11.46 -11.03
N TYR A 119 10.74 -11.55 -10.94
CA TYR A 119 11.63 -11.26 -12.07
C TYR A 119 11.31 -12.11 -13.30
N ASN A 120 10.98 -13.40 -13.09
CA ASN A 120 10.55 -14.32 -14.15
C ASN A 120 9.05 -14.16 -14.55
N GLY A 121 8.40 -13.06 -14.16
CA GLY A 121 7.03 -12.73 -14.58
C GLY A 121 5.92 -13.46 -13.83
N LYS A 122 6.21 -14.17 -12.74
CA LYS A 122 5.18 -14.80 -11.89
C LYS A 122 4.72 -13.81 -10.83
N LYS A 123 3.43 -13.88 -10.48
CA LYS A 123 2.88 -13.12 -9.35
C LYS A 123 2.87 -13.97 -8.08
N GLU A 124 3.10 -13.33 -6.93
CA GLU A 124 3.06 -13.99 -5.63
C GLU A 124 2.34 -13.18 -4.56
N TYR A 125 1.38 -13.79 -3.87
CA TYR A 125 0.63 -13.17 -2.80
C TYR A 125 0.57 -14.10 -1.58
N SER A 126 0.67 -13.54 -0.38
CA SER A 126 0.52 -14.32 0.86
C SER A 126 -0.87 -14.95 0.96
N ALA A 127 -0.96 -16.24 1.23
CA ALA A 127 -2.21 -17.00 1.25
C ALA A 127 -3.25 -16.43 2.23
N SER A 128 -2.81 -15.95 3.40
CA SER A 128 -3.67 -15.31 4.39
C SER A 128 -4.37 -14.05 3.87
N LEU A 129 -3.68 -13.29 3.01
CA LEU A 129 -4.23 -12.08 2.39
C LEU A 129 -5.22 -12.39 1.28
N MET A 130 -4.96 -13.45 0.51
CA MET A 130 -5.90 -13.94 -0.50
C MET A 130 -7.24 -14.33 0.14
N THR A 131 -7.22 -15.02 1.28
CA THR A 131 -8.45 -15.37 1.99
C THR A 131 -9.21 -14.12 2.45
N SER A 132 -8.53 -13.16 3.08
CA SER A 132 -9.15 -11.91 3.53
C SER A 132 -9.73 -11.08 2.36
N PHE A 133 -9.09 -11.09 1.20
CA PHE A 133 -9.57 -10.41 0.01
C PHE A 133 -10.92 -10.92 -0.48
N PHE A 134 -11.17 -12.24 -0.37
CA PHE A 134 -12.46 -12.81 -0.78
C PHE A 134 -13.56 -12.64 0.26
N THR A 135 -13.21 -12.51 1.54
CA THR A 135 -14.20 -12.40 2.65
C THR A 135 -14.52 -10.96 3.03
N ASP A 136 -13.55 -10.06 2.98
CA ASP A 136 -13.62 -8.69 3.53
C ASP A 136 -13.61 -7.64 2.41
N LYS A 137 -14.60 -7.65 1.54
CA LYS A 137 -14.73 -6.62 0.48
C LYS A 137 -15.06 -5.26 1.08
N ASN A 138 -14.45 -4.21 0.50
CA ASN A 138 -14.76 -2.83 0.88
C ASN A 138 -16.22 -2.47 0.54
N PRO A 139 -17.09 -2.20 1.54
CA PRO A 139 -18.48 -1.86 1.26
C PRO A 139 -18.67 -0.38 0.88
N LEU A 140 -17.61 0.41 0.91
CA LEU A 140 -17.66 1.86 0.73
C LEU A 140 -17.42 2.27 -0.71
N THR A 141 -18.26 3.11 -1.25
CA THR A 141 -18.03 3.78 -2.53
C THR A 141 -16.87 4.79 -2.45
N PRO A 142 -16.24 5.20 -3.57
CA PRO A 142 -15.17 6.20 -3.55
C PRO A 142 -15.56 7.52 -2.87
N LYS A 143 -16.79 8.01 -3.09
CA LYS A 143 -17.28 9.23 -2.44
C LYS A 143 -17.44 9.07 -0.92
N GLU A 144 -17.89 7.91 -0.49
CA GLU A 144 -17.99 7.57 0.92
C GLU A 144 -16.61 7.50 1.59
N GLN A 145 -15.62 6.95 0.94
CA GLN A 145 -14.25 6.91 1.43
C GLN A 145 -13.66 8.31 1.61
N ILE A 146 -13.86 9.20 0.63
CA ILE A 146 -13.38 10.59 0.71
C ILE A 146 -13.97 11.31 1.94
N VAL A 147 -15.30 11.26 2.11
CA VAL A 147 -15.94 11.93 3.26
C VAL A 147 -15.48 11.32 4.59
N LEU A 148 -15.25 10.01 4.64
CA LEU A 148 -14.80 9.33 5.87
C LEU A 148 -13.36 9.73 6.24
N ARG A 149 -12.46 9.93 5.26
CA ARG A 149 -11.13 10.51 5.51
C ARG A 149 -11.21 11.90 6.14
N GLU A 150 -12.10 12.74 5.64
CA GLU A 150 -12.25 14.10 6.17
C GLU A 150 -12.83 14.11 7.60
N ILE A 151 -13.65 13.12 7.93
CA ILE A 151 -14.09 12.90 9.31
C ILE A 151 -12.87 12.54 10.19
N GLY A 152 -11.98 11.68 9.71
CA GLY A 152 -10.73 11.34 10.40
C GLY A 152 -9.79 12.52 10.58
N ASN A 153 -9.80 13.48 9.66
CA ASN A 153 -9.08 14.74 9.76
C ASN A 153 -9.73 15.75 10.76
N GLY A 154 -10.82 15.34 11.43
CA GLY A 154 -11.51 16.14 12.44
C GLY A 154 -12.51 17.16 11.91
N LEU A 155 -12.79 17.17 10.60
CA LEU A 155 -13.69 18.15 10.02
C LEU A 155 -15.16 17.89 10.39
N SER A 156 -15.91 18.97 10.62
CA SER A 156 -17.36 18.96 10.78
C SER A 156 -18.07 18.69 9.44
N SER A 157 -19.33 18.30 9.48
CA SER A 157 -20.12 18.09 8.24
C SER A 157 -20.18 19.33 7.37
N LYS A 158 -20.22 20.53 7.98
CA LYS A 158 -20.22 21.82 7.27
C LYS A 158 -18.90 22.05 6.55
N GLU A 159 -17.76 21.88 7.24
CA GLU A 159 -16.41 22.03 6.64
C GLU A 159 -16.18 21.02 5.50
N ILE A 160 -16.65 19.77 5.69
CA ILE A 160 -16.59 18.73 4.63
C ILE A 160 -17.44 19.16 3.42
N SER A 161 -18.65 19.69 3.64
CA SER A 161 -19.53 20.13 2.56
C SER A 161 -18.89 21.26 1.75
N GLU A 162 -18.28 22.23 2.41
CA GLU A 162 -17.54 23.34 1.78
C GLU A 162 -16.32 22.82 1.00
N LYS A 163 -15.49 21.96 1.62
CA LYS A 163 -14.27 21.41 1.03
C LYS A 163 -14.53 20.55 -0.21
N LEU A 164 -15.59 19.74 -0.18
CA LEU A 164 -15.92 18.79 -1.25
C LEU A 164 -16.96 19.31 -2.24
N PHE A 165 -17.39 20.55 -2.10
CA PHE A 165 -18.46 21.15 -2.92
C PHE A 165 -19.76 20.31 -2.91
N LEU A 166 -20.14 19.83 -1.72
CA LEU A 166 -21.35 19.04 -1.48
C LEU A 166 -22.35 19.86 -0.63
N THR A 167 -23.61 19.44 -0.58
CA THR A 167 -24.55 19.99 0.41
C THR A 167 -24.35 19.34 1.77
N ASP A 168 -24.63 20.03 2.86
CA ASP A 168 -24.55 19.49 4.23
C ASP A 168 -25.44 18.23 4.39
N GLY A 169 -26.63 18.23 3.77
CA GLY A 169 -27.52 17.08 3.72
C GLY A 169 -26.88 15.86 3.03
N THR A 170 -26.12 16.08 1.94
CA THR A 170 -25.41 15.01 1.23
C THR A 170 -24.30 14.41 2.12
N VAL A 171 -23.55 15.26 2.83
CA VAL A 171 -22.50 14.80 3.76
C VAL A 171 -23.12 13.99 4.91
N ARG A 172 -24.21 14.47 5.50
CA ARG A 172 -24.92 13.72 6.57
C ARG A 172 -25.45 12.37 6.08
N ASN A 173 -26.02 12.33 4.88
CA ASN A 173 -26.49 11.08 4.29
C ASN A 173 -25.34 10.09 4.08
N TYR A 174 -24.23 10.55 3.50
CA TYR A 174 -23.05 9.72 3.37
C TYR A 174 -22.52 9.24 4.74
N THR A 175 -22.59 10.04 5.77
CA THR A 175 -22.17 9.65 7.13
C THR A 175 -23.08 8.58 7.72
N SER A 176 -24.40 8.76 7.63
CA SER A 176 -25.39 7.81 8.16
C SER A 176 -25.29 6.43 7.49
N VAL A 177 -25.27 6.40 6.17
CA VAL A 177 -25.15 5.14 5.39
C VAL A 177 -23.87 4.36 5.75
N ARG A 178 -22.79 5.06 6.10
CA ARG A 178 -21.52 4.39 6.49
C ARG A 178 -21.57 3.80 7.88
N ILE A 179 -22.20 4.49 8.81
CA ILE A 179 -22.43 3.96 10.15
C ILE A 179 -23.14 2.60 10.01
N ASP A 180 -24.18 2.53 9.19
CA ASP A 180 -24.91 1.29 8.94
C ASP A 180 -24.07 0.22 8.22
N LYS A 181 -23.38 0.58 7.13
CA LYS A 181 -22.55 -0.36 6.35
C LYS A 181 -21.40 -0.96 7.14
N LEU A 182 -20.85 -0.22 8.10
CA LEU A 182 -19.70 -0.63 8.92
C LEU A 182 -20.11 -1.15 10.28
N PHE A 183 -21.42 -1.22 10.56
CA PHE A 183 -21.94 -1.57 11.89
C PHE A 183 -21.26 -0.73 12.97
N ALA A 184 -21.15 0.57 12.76
CA ALA A 184 -20.44 1.50 13.62
C ALA A 184 -21.41 2.24 14.53
N ASP A 185 -20.95 2.59 15.73
CA ASP A 185 -21.76 3.31 16.74
C ASP A 185 -21.89 4.79 16.41
N ASN A 186 -20.91 5.37 15.72
CA ASN A 186 -20.86 6.77 15.36
C ASN A 186 -19.89 7.03 14.20
N ARG A 187 -19.82 8.29 13.73
CA ARG A 187 -18.99 8.67 12.58
C ARG A 187 -17.48 8.44 12.77
N PHE A 188 -16.97 8.57 14.00
CA PHE A 188 -15.56 8.33 14.31
C PHE A 188 -15.25 6.85 14.41
N ASP A 189 -16.18 6.04 14.93
CA ASP A 189 -16.07 4.58 14.93
C ASP A 189 -16.11 4.04 13.49
N ALA A 190 -16.96 4.60 12.64
CA ALA A 190 -16.98 4.27 11.23
C ALA A 190 -15.64 4.59 10.53
N TRP A 191 -15.06 5.76 10.81
CA TRP A 191 -13.73 6.11 10.33
C TRP A 191 -12.66 5.13 10.85
N LYS A 192 -12.65 4.84 12.14
CA LYS A 192 -11.69 3.93 12.77
C LYS A 192 -11.73 2.54 12.13
N LYS A 193 -12.91 1.95 12.01
CA LYS A 193 -13.10 0.63 11.37
C LYS A 193 -12.64 0.61 9.91
N ALA A 194 -12.97 1.65 9.14
CA ALA A 194 -12.55 1.75 7.75
C ALA A 194 -11.02 1.94 7.61
N ASN A 195 -10.42 2.72 8.51
CA ASN A 195 -8.98 2.95 8.54
C ASN A 195 -8.21 1.68 8.95
N GLU A 196 -8.68 0.96 9.97
CA GLU A 196 -8.10 -0.32 10.40
C GLU A 196 -8.13 -1.39 9.30
N LYS A 197 -9.15 -1.36 8.43
CA LYS A 197 -9.25 -2.24 7.25
C LYS A 197 -8.46 -1.73 6.04
N GLY A 198 -7.91 -0.51 6.08
CA GLY A 198 -7.19 0.11 4.95
C GLY A 198 -8.09 0.52 3.79
N TRP A 199 -9.40 0.66 4.02
CA TRP A 199 -10.37 1.07 3.00
C TRP A 199 -10.35 2.57 2.70
N ILE A 200 -9.77 3.34 3.63
CA ILE A 200 -9.59 4.78 3.50
C ILE A 200 -8.16 5.19 3.77
#